data_b7bc90649bffd137aa48ff526f849781
#
_entry.id   b7bc90649bffd137aa48ff526f849781
#
_cell.length_a   1.000
_cell.length_b   1.000
_cell.length_c   1.000
_cell.angle_alpha   90.00
_cell.angle_beta   90.00
_cell.angle_gamma   90.00
#
_symmetry.space_group_name_H-M   'P 1'
#
loop_
_entity.id
_entity.type
_entity.pdbx_description
1 polymer ?
#
loop_
_entity_poly.entity_id
_entity_poly.type
_entity_poly.pdbx_seq_one_letter_code
_entity_poly.pdbx_strand_id
1 'polypeptide(L)'
;MKCQQSNINPSDPLNQDQVAQIAKNSHIRFPSLGQIELDGHDVSHLIRTSNITRNINLVAANPQVRSALAEYQRAIASGQVPESISEGFEHKGQRVKGVVMDGRDIGTVILPDAELKVFIEADVWVRAQRRFEELKNRQGNSLKETLDDVKLDLEARDLADRTRKISPLKKAEDALVLDTSSLSIEKQVEIIQNWVYQRISQ
;
A
#
# COMPACT_ATOMS: atom_id res chain seq x y z
N MET A 1 13.88 -3.52 -7.20
CA MET A 1 14.75 -2.59 -7.94
C MET A 1 16.16 -2.59 -7.38
N LYS A 2 16.46 -1.97 -6.24
CA LYS A 2 17.85 -1.83 -5.71
C LYS A 2 18.57 -3.17 -5.56
N CYS A 3 17.91 -4.22 -5.06
CA CYS A 3 18.51 -5.55 -5.02
C CYS A 3 18.94 -6.06 -6.41
N GLN A 4 18.12 -5.81 -7.43
CA GLN A 4 18.45 -6.19 -8.82
C GLN A 4 19.62 -5.36 -9.37
N GLN A 5 19.66 -4.07 -9.10
CA GLN A 5 20.77 -3.19 -9.49
C GLN A 5 22.10 -3.59 -8.84
N SER A 6 22.03 -4.13 -7.61
CA SER A 6 23.20 -4.59 -6.86
C SER A 6 23.49 -6.09 -7.05
N ASN A 7 22.79 -6.78 -7.94
CA ASN A 7 22.89 -8.23 -8.15
C ASN A 7 22.69 -9.06 -6.87
N ILE A 8 21.84 -8.57 -5.95
CA ILE A 8 21.53 -9.25 -4.69
C ILE A 8 20.24 -10.03 -4.86
N ASN A 9 20.30 -11.35 -4.66
CA ASN A 9 19.11 -12.21 -4.65
C ASN A 9 18.40 -12.11 -3.28
N PRO A 10 17.20 -11.52 -3.20
CA PRO A 10 16.49 -11.37 -1.93
C PRO A 10 15.92 -12.68 -1.36
N SER A 11 15.92 -13.78 -2.16
CA SER A 11 15.51 -15.10 -1.69
C SER A 11 16.63 -15.85 -0.97
N ASP A 12 17.87 -15.44 -1.13
CA ASP A 12 19.02 -16.09 -0.52
C ASP A 12 19.10 -15.71 0.97
N PRO A 13 19.08 -16.68 1.90
CA PRO A 13 19.21 -16.41 3.32
C PRO A 13 20.51 -15.66 3.69
N LEU A 14 21.58 -15.82 2.94
CA LEU A 14 22.86 -15.15 3.15
C LEU A 14 22.81 -13.66 2.82
N ASN A 15 21.84 -13.23 2.02
CA ASN A 15 21.68 -11.84 1.59
C ASN A 15 20.71 -11.03 2.46
N GLN A 16 20.08 -11.62 3.47
CA GLN A 16 19.00 -10.98 4.23
C GLN A 16 19.44 -9.66 4.88
N ASP A 17 20.64 -9.61 5.45
CA ASP A 17 21.19 -8.39 6.04
C ASP A 17 21.50 -7.32 4.99
N GLN A 18 22.01 -7.71 3.83
CA GLN A 18 22.25 -6.76 2.73
C GLN A 18 20.94 -6.18 2.19
N VAL A 19 19.92 -7.02 2.05
CA VAL A 19 18.57 -6.58 1.64
C VAL A 19 17.99 -5.60 2.65
N ALA A 20 18.15 -5.87 3.94
CA ALA A 20 17.72 -4.97 5.01
C ALA A 20 18.49 -3.64 4.99
N GLN A 21 19.80 -3.68 4.76
CA GLN A 21 20.63 -2.48 4.67
C GLN A 21 20.25 -1.62 3.45
N ILE A 22 19.91 -2.24 2.31
CA ILE A 22 19.37 -1.51 1.16
C ILE A 22 18.08 -0.78 1.54
N ALA A 23 17.17 -1.42 2.27
CA ALA A 23 15.92 -0.79 2.70
C ALA A 23 16.17 0.40 3.63
N LYS A 24 17.04 0.24 4.63
CA LYS A 24 17.40 1.30 5.60
C LYS A 24 18.04 2.52 4.93
N ASN A 25 18.87 2.28 3.89
CA ASN A 25 19.61 3.34 3.20
C ASN A 25 18.84 3.91 1.97
N SER A 26 17.59 3.52 1.80
CA SER A 26 16.76 4.01 0.69
C SER A 26 16.00 5.25 1.11
N HIS A 27 16.07 6.31 0.30
CA HIS A 27 15.31 7.53 0.50
C HIS A 27 14.14 7.56 -0.48
N ILE A 28 12.92 7.50 0.05
CA ILE A 28 11.69 7.52 -0.74
C ILE A 28 11.05 8.90 -0.56
N ARG A 29 10.60 9.52 -1.66
CA ARG A 29 9.92 10.82 -1.63
C ARG A 29 8.66 10.76 -2.48
N PHE A 30 7.70 11.62 -2.15
CA PHE A 30 6.44 11.79 -2.87
C PHE A 30 6.30 13.27 -3.27
N PRO A 31 7.04 13.73 -4.32
CA PRO A 31 7.11 15.16 -4.66
C PRO A 31 5.76 15.74 -5.12
N SER A 32 4.93 14.91 -5.73
CA SER A 32 3.58 15.29 -6.18
C SER A 32 2.67 14.08 -6.24
N LEU A 33 1.36 14.31 -6.47
CA LEU A 33 0.38 13.26 -6.59
C LEU A 33 0.77 12.27 -7.72
N GLY A 34 0.92 10.99 -7.37
CA GLY A 34 1.27 9.92 -8.30
C GLY A 34 2.76 9.82 -8.65
N GLN A 35 3.59 10.75 -8.17
CA GLN A 35 5.04 10.72 -8.37
C GLN A 35 5.74 10.11 -7.15
N ILE A 36 6.68 9.19 -7.43
CA ILE A 36 7.48 8.52 -6.40
C ILE A 36 8.93 8.57 -6.82
N GLU A 37 9.77 9.09 -5.95
CA GLU A 37 11.21 9.10 -6.10
C GLU A 37 11.88 8.10 -5.16
N LEU A 38 12.92 7.44 -5.65
CA LEU A 38 13.82 6.60 -4.89
C LEU A 38 15.25 7.10 -5.08
N ASP A 39 15.88 7.58 -4.01
CA ASP A 39 17.24 8.14 -4.04
C ASP A 39 17.39 9.26 -5.09
N GLY A 40 16.38 10.13 -5.21
CA GLY A 40 16.35 11.26 -6.14
C GLY A 40 15.97 10.90 -7.60
N HIS A 41 15.62 9.66 -7.89
CA HIS A 41 15.21 9.22 -9.23
C HIS A 41 13.73 8.90 -9.26
N ASP A 42 13.01 9.40 -10.26
CA ASP A 42 11.61 9.05 -10.50
C ASP A 42 11.48 7.56 -10.86
N VAL A 43 10.73 6.84 -10.03
CA VAL A 43 10.47 5.40 -10.19
C VAL A 43 8.98 5.09 -10.38
N SER A 44 8.15 6.10 -10.56
CA SER A 44 6.68 5.99 -10.61
C SER A 44 6.18 4.95 -11.60
N HIS A 45 6.80 4.83 -12.76
CA HIS A 45 6.48 3.82 -13.77
C HIS A 45 7.09 2.46 -13.44
N LEU A 46 8.31 2.44 -12.90
CA LEU A 46 9.08 1.22 -12.67
C LEU A 46 8.47 0.34 -11.59
N ILE A 47 7.96 0.93 -10.50
CA ILE A 47 7.35 0.19 -9.38
C ILE A 47 6.09 -0.60 -9.76
N ARG A 48 5.48 -0.29 -10.92
CA ARG A 48 4.26 -0.93 -11.41
C ARG A 48 4.50 -1.99 -12.48
N THR A 49 5.77 -2.30 -12.76
CA THR A 49 6.13 -3.33 -13.74
C THR A 49 5.90 -4.73 -13.18
N SER A 50 5.59 -5.69 -14.07
CA SER A 50 5.38 -7.10 -13.71
C SER A 50 6.61 -7.71 -13.03
N ASN A 51 7.82 -7.26 -13.41
CA ASN A 51 9.06 -7.70 -12.79
C ASN A 51 9.13 -7.32 -11.30
N ILE A 52 8.83 -6.07 -10.96
CA ILE A 52 8.80 -5.62 -9.57
C ILE A 52 7.68 -6.34 -8.80
N THR A 53 6.48 -6.41 -9.37
CA THR A 53 5.32 -7.03 -8.72
C THR A 53 5.56 -8.49 -8.35
N ARG A 54 6.20 -9.28 -9.23
CA ARG A 54 6.52 -10.69 -8.95
C ARG A 54 7.57 -10.88 -7.85
N ASN A 55 8.50 -9.95 -7.72
CA ASN A 55 9.61 -10.07 -6.78
C ASN A 55 9.37 -9.37 -5.43
N ILE A 56 8.29 -8.63 -5.28
CA ILE A 56 8.04 -7.84 -4.06
C ILE A 56 7.90 -8.72 -2.81
N ASN A 57 7.27 -9.89 -2.95
CA ASN A 57 7.03 -10.81 -1.83
C ASN A 57 8.33 -11.32 -1.21
N LEU A 58 9.37 -11.49 -2.01
CA LEU A 58 10.69 -11.95 -1.55
C LEU A 58 11.36 -10.93 -0.63
N VAL A 59 11.20 -9.66 -0.93
CA VAL A 59 11.73 -8.55 -0.11
C VAL A 59 10.81 -8.28 1.09
N ALA A 60 9.49 -8.31 0.88
CA ALA A 60 8.50 -8.04 1.93
C ALA A 60 8.43 -9.13 3.01
N ALA A 61 8.97 -10.32 2.76
CA ALA A 61 9.09 -11.39 3.75
C ALA A 61 10.24 -11.14 4.76
N ASN A 62 11.20 -10.27 4.45
CA ASN A 62 12.33 -9.97 5.34
C ASN A 62 11.87 -9.09 6.52
N PRO A 63 12.00 -9.57 7.78
CA PRO A 63 11.54 -8.83 8.95
C PRO A 63 12.24 -7.48 9.16
N GLN A 64 13.53 -7.40 8.84
CA GLN A 64 14.31 -6.17 9.01
C GLN A 64 13.91 -5.11 7.96
N VAL A 65 13.59 -5.52 6.72
CA VAL A 65 13.02 -4.63 5.70
C VAL A 65 11.67 -4.08 6.19
N ARG A 66 10.82 -4.95 6.73
CA ARG A 66 9.52 -4.52 7.28
C ARG A 66 9.68 -3.52 8.42
N SER A 67 10.63 -3.76 9.33
CA SER A 67 10.92 -2.83 10.44
C SER A 67 11.35 -1.46 9.90
N ALA A 68 12.30 -1.42 8.98
CA ALA A 68 12.78 -0.18 8.38
C ALA A 68 11.67 0.60 7.65
N LEU A 69 10.82 -0.10 6.89
CA LEU A 69 9.69 0.54 6.22
C LEU A 69 8.61 1.01 7.20
N ALA A 70 8.35 0.26 8.28
CA ALA A 70 7.39 0.67 9.31
C ALA A 70 7.86 1.94 10.03
N GLU A 71 9.14 2.04 10.35
CA GLU A 71 9.74 3.26 10.93
C GLU A 71 9.57 4.45 9.98
N TYR A 72 9.85 4.25 8.69
CA TYR A 72 9.67 5.29 7.69
C TYR A 72 8.20 5.72 7.53
N GLN A 73 7.27 4.77 7.47
CA GLN A 73 5.83 5.06 7.42
C GLN A 73 5.35 5.84 8.64
N ARG A 74 5.82 5.50 9.85
CA ARG A 74 5.52 6.27 11.06
C ARG A 74 6.13 7.66 11.04
N ALA A 75 7.34 7.82 10.53
CA ALA A 75 7.96 9.12 10.35
C ALA A 75 7.17 10.04 9.40
N ILE A 76 6.61 9.48 8.32
CA ILE A 76 5.68 10.21 7.44
C ILE A 76 4.43 10.63 8.24
N ALA A 77 3.80 9.70 8.94
CA ALA A 77 2.56 9.96 9.68
C ALA A 77 2.74 11.02 10.78
N SER A 78 3.90 11.04 11.43
CA SER A 78 4.23 12.03 12.47
C SER A 78 4.73 13.37 11.93
N GLY A 79 4.81 13.54 10.61
CA GLY A 79 5.30 14.78 9.99
C GLY A 79 6.81 14.97 10.03
N GLN A 80 7.58 13.94 10.39
CA GLN A 80 9.05 13.99 10.40
C GLN A 80 9.67 13.94 8.99
N VAL A 81 8.86 13.63 7.97
CA VAL A 81 9.25 13.66 6.56
C VAL A 81 8.41 14.73 5.85
N PRO A 82 8.77 16.03 5.94
CA PRO A 82 7.95 17.16 5.49
C PRO A 82 7.55 17.10 4.01
N GLU A 83 8.44 16.57 3.18
CA GLU A 83 8.26 16.48 1.73
C GLU A 83 7.21 15.45 1.29
N SER A 84 6.74 14.61 2.24
CA SER A 84 5.72 13.59 2.00
C SER A 84 4.33 14.03 2.48
N ILE A 85 4.19 15.26 2.97
CA ILE A 85 2.92 15.76 3.54
C ILE A 85 2.31 16.77 2.60
N SER A 86 1.03 16.59 2.27
CA SER A 86 0.24 17.58 1.56
C SER A 86 0.03 18.84 2.41
N GLU A 87 -0.28 19.95 1.76
CA GLU A 87 -0.56 21.23 2.45
C GLU A 87 -1.75 21.15 3.44
N GLY A 88 -2.50 20.05 3.42
CA GLY A 88 -3.75 19.90 4.17
C GLY A 88 -4.94 20.50 3.44
N PHE A 89 -6.10 20.50 4.08
CA PHE A 89 -7.32 21.11 3.57
C PHE A 89 -8.01 21.92 4.66
N GLU A 90 -8.86 22.88 4.25
CA GLU A 90 -9.67 23.65 5.20
C GLU A 90 -10.99 22.96 5.48
N HIS A 91 -11.35 22.83 6.76
CA HIS A 91 -12.65 22.36 7.22
C HIS A 91 -13.15 23.26 8.34
N LYS A 92 -14.33 23.86 8.18
CA LYS A 92 -14.97 24.79 9.16
C LYS A 92 -14.03 25.90 9.66
N GLY A 93 -13.18 26.45 8.77
CA GLY A 93 -12.23 27.50 9.09
C GLY A 93 -10.96 27.03 9.81
N GLN A 94 -10.77 25.71 9.94
CA GLN A 94 -9.56 25.14 10.50
C GLN A 94 -8.77 24.40 9.41
N ARG A 95 -7.46 24.56 9.43
CA ARG A 95 -6.57 23.81 8.53
C ARG A 95 -6.31 22.43 9.11
N VAL A 96 -6.79 21.41 8.42
CA VAL A 96 -6.59 20.00 8.77
C VAL A 96 -5.41 19.46 7.99
N LYS A 97 -4.45 18.89 8.71
CA LYS A 97 -3.34 18.13 8.14
C LYS A 97 -3.47 16.67 8.55
N GLY A 98 -3.16 15.78 7.64
CA GLY A 98 -3.22 14.36 7.92
C GLY A 98 -2.55 13.54 6.83
N VAL A 99 -2.47 12.26 7.06
CA VAL A 99 -1.96 11.29 6.09
C VAL A 99 -3.00 10.20 5.86
N VAL A 100 -3.13 9.76 4.62
CA VAL A 100 -3.91 8.58 4.27
C VAL A 100 -2.93 7.50 3.84
N MET A 101 -2.96 6.36 4.52
CA MET A 101 -2.11 5.22 4.19
C MET A 101 -2.97 3.99 3.90
N ASP A 102 -2.62 3.28 2.83
CA ASP A 102 -3.21 1.98 2.51
C ASP A 102 -2.20 0.85 2.72
N GLY A 103 -2.70 -0.30 3.10
CA GLY A 103 -1.88 -1.50 3.31
C GLY A 103 -2.62 -2.60 4.05
N ARG A 104 -1.92 -3.68 4.35
CA ARG A 104 -2.49 -4.88 4.97
C ARG A 104 -2.49 -4.84 6.50
N ASP A 105 -1.60 -4.06 7.07
CA ASP A 105 -1.30 -4.00 8.49
C ASP A 105 -1.18 -2.57 9.03
N ILE A 106 -1.65 -1.56 8.27
CA ILE A 106 -1.55 -0.15 8.66
C ILE A 106 -2.26 0.08 9.99
N GLY A 107 -3.53 -0.26 10.10
CA GLY A 107 -4.33 0.00 11.30
C GLY A 107 -4.08 -0.97 12.47
N THR A 108 -3.28 -2.04 12.30
CA THR A 108 -3.01 -3.03 13.35
C THR A 108 -1.57 -3.00 13.85
N VAL A 109 -0.62 -2.58 13.00
CA VAL A 109 0.83 -2.65 13.31
C VAL A 109 1.53 -1.32 13.08
N ILE A 110 1.28 -0.66 11.95
CA ILE A 110 2.01 0.56 11.58
C ILE A 110 1.49 1.76 12.38
N LEU A 111 0.18 2.01 12.32
CA LEU A 111 -0.52 3.11 12.98
C LEU A 111 -1.71 2.58 13.79
N PRO A 112 -1.44 1.83 14.88
CA PRO A 112 -2.52 1.25 15.70
C PRO A 112 -3.38 2.31 16.40
N ASP A 113 -2.87 3.52 16.54
CA ASP A 113 -3.56 4.66 17.17
C ASP A 113 -4.10 5.67 16.14
N ALA A 114 -4.24 5.27 14.85
CA ALA A 114 -4.82 6.13 13.83
C ALA A 114 -6.26 6.54 14.20
N GLU A 115 -6.61 7.82 14.01
CA GLU A 115 -7.90 8.41 14.36
C GLU A 115 -9.07 7.78 13.58
N LEU A 116 -8.82 7.34 12.36
CA LEU A 116 -9.77 6.62 11.54
C LEU A 116 -9.11 5.40 10.90
N LYS A 117 -9.68 4.24 11.16
CA LYS A 117 -9.29 2.98 10.50
C LYS A 117 -10.45 2.47 9.69
N VAL A 118 -10.18 2.20 8.41
CA VAL A 118 -11.18 1.66 7.48
C VAL A 118 -10.70 0.31 6.97
N PHE A 119 -11.48 -0.73 7.20
CA PHE A 119 -11.25 -2.05 6.63
C PHE A 119 -12.11 -2.19 5.38
N ILE A 120 -11.45 -2.11 4.23
CA ILE A 120 -12.13 -2.20 2.94
C ILE A 120 -12.19 -3.66 2.51
N GLU A 121 -13.38 -4.12 2.13
CA GLU A 121 -13.60 -5.43 1.56
C GLU A 121 -14.49 -5.37 0.31
N ALA A 122 -14.42 -6.40 -0.49
CA ALA A 122 -15.31 -6.61 -1.61
C ALA A 122 -15.32 -8.09 -1.99
N ASP A 123 -16.41 -8.52 -2.60
CA ASP A 123 -16.50 -9.85 -3.23
C ASP A 123 -15.33 -10.11 -4.17
N VAL A 124 -14.81 -11.34 -4.16
CA VAL A 124 -13.59 -11.67 -4.91
C VAL A 124 -13.80 -11.54 -6.43
N TRP A 125 -14.98 -11.84 -6.95
CA TRP A 125 -15.29 -11.69 -8.37
C TRP A 125 -15.33 -10.22 -8.77
N VAL A 126 -15.89 -9.35 -7.92
CA VAL A 126 -15.91 -7.91 -8.16
C VAL A 126 -14.49 -7.37 -8.19
N ARG A 127 -13.62 -7.80 -7.27
CA ARG A 127 -12.20 -7.41 -7.26
C ARG A 127 -11.46 -7.94 -8.50
N ALA A 128 -11.73 -9.19 -8.89
CA ALA A 128 -11.16 -9.79 -10.08
C ALA A 128 -11.57 -9.03 -11.36
N GLN A 129 -12.86 -8.67 -11.48
CA GLN A 129 -13.36 -7.89 -12.60
C GLN A 129 -12.66 -6.52 -12.69
N ARG A 130 -12.61 -5.77 -11.58
CA ARG A 130 -11.92 -4.47 -11.52
C ARG A 130 -10.45 -4.58 -11.93
N ARG A 131 -9.77 -5.61 -11.45
CA ARG A 131 -8.36 -5.85 -11.76
C ARG A 131 -8.15 -6.27 -13.20
N PHE A 132 -9.01 -7.11 -13.73
CA PHE A 132 -8.96 -7.54 -15.13
C PHE A 132 -9.15 -6.36 -16.09
N GLU A 133 -10.11 -5.47 -15.82
CA GLU A 133 -10.32 -4.24 -16.58
C GLU A 133 -9.11 -3.30 -16.52
N GLU A 134 -8.49 -3.13 -15.35
CA GLU A 134 -7.25 -2.38 -15.20
C GLU A 134 -6.12 -2.97 -16.07
N LEU A 135 -5.94 -4.30 -16.05
CA LEU A 135 -4.93 -4.97 -16.86
C LEU A 135 -5.21 -4.81 -18.35
N LYS A 136 -6.48 -4.96 -18.75
CA LYS A 136 -6.92 -4.76 -20.13
C LYS A 136 -6.64 -3.35 -20.63
N ASN A 137 -6.90 -2.33 -19.82
CA ASN A 137 -6.63 -0.94 -20.15
C ASN A 137 -5.12 -0.65 -20.29
N ARG A 138 -4.27 -1.35 -19.51
CA ARG A 138 -2.82 -1.18 -19.56
C ARG A 138 -2.14 -1.94 -20.69
N GLN A 139 -2.58 -3.18 -20.95
CA GLN A 139 -1.90 -4.11 -21.85
C GLN A 139 -2.62 -4.24 -23.20
N GLY A 140 -3.87 -3.82 -23.28
CA GLY A 140 -4.68 -3.97 -24.50
C GLY A 140 -4.73 -5.41 -24.98
N ASN A 141 -4.44 -5.59 -26.26
CA ASN A 141 -4.46 -6.92 -26.90
C ASN A 141 -3.30 -7.85 -26.48
N SER A 142 -2.34 -7.39 -25.69
CA SER A 142 -1.25 -8.24 -25.19
C SER A 142 -1.58 -8.95 -23.87
N LEU A 143 -2.75 -8.66 -23.27
CA LEU A 143 -3.23 -9.35 -22.08
C LEU A 143 -3.53 -10.82 -22.41
N LYS A 144 -2.88 -11.72 -21.67
CA LYS A 144 -3.03 -13.18 -21.83
C LYS A 144 -3.85 -13.82 -20.71
N GLU A 145 -3.89 -13.16 -19.57
CA GLU A 145 -4.61 -13.63 -18.37
C GLU A 145 -6.12 -13.58 -18.62
N THR A 146 -6.83 -14.61 -18.15
CA THR A 146 -8.29 -14.64 -18.10
C THR A 146 -8.80 -14.02 -16.79
N LEU A 147 -10.10 -13.76 -16.70
CA LEU A 147 -10.73 -13.29 -15.46
C LEU A 147 -10.55 -14.32 -14.33
N ASP A 148 -10.64 -15.62 -14.64
CA ASP A 148 -10.43 -16.71 -13.67
C ASP A 148 -8.99 -16.73 -13.16
N ASP A 149 -8.00 -16.54 -14.04
CA ASP A 149 -6.59 -16.44 -13.64
C ASP A 149 -6.38 -15.29 -12.65
N VAL A 150 -6.94 -14.12 -12.97
CA VAL A 150 -6.85 -12.94 -12.09
C VAL A 150 -7.53 -13.21 -10.74
N LYS A 151 -8.67 -13.90 -10.73
CA LYS A 151 -9.35 -14.28 -9.48
C LYS A 151 -8.50 -15.21 -8.64
N LEU A 152 -7.94 -16.26 -9.23
CA LEU A 152 -7.07 -17.22 -8.53
C LEU A 152 -5.83 -16.53 -7.93
N ASP A 153 -5.21 -15.62 -8.67
CA ASP A 153 -4.09 -14.84 -8.19
C ASP A 153 -4.47 -13.97 -6.98
N LEU A 154 -5.67 -13.34 -7.01
CA LEU A 154 -6.15 -12.54 -5.88
C LEU A 154 -6.43 -13.41 -4.65
N GLU A 155 -7.06 -14.58 -4.81
CA GLU A 155 -7.34 -15.51 -3.71
C GLU A 155 -6.04 -16.04 -3.09
N ALA A 156 -5.06 -16.42 -3.91
CA ALA A 156 -3.75 -16.86 -3.44
C ALA A 156 -3.03 -15.77 -2.64
N ARG A 157 -3.10 -14.52 -3.12
CA ARG A 157 -2.52 -13.37 -2.43
C ARG A 157 -3.22 -13.07 -1.11
N ASP A 158 -4.55 -13.08 -1.10
CA ASP A 158 -5.34 -12.86 0.12
C ASP A 158 -5.01 -13.92 1.19
N LEU A 159 -4.90 -15.18 0.77
CA LEU A 159 -4.50 -16.26 1.67
C LEU A 159 -3.09 -16.01 2.24
N ALA A 160 -2.13 -15.67 1.38
CA ALA A 160 -0.76 -15.37 1.81
C ALA A 160 -0.71 -14.18 2.78
N ASP A 161 -1.47 -13.10 2.50
CA ASP A 161 -1.52 -11.92 3.37
C ASP A 161 -2.16 -12.24 4.74
N ARG A 162 -3.16 -13.12 4.79
CA ARG A 162 -3.85 -13.52 6.04
C ARG A 162 -3.04 -14.52 6.87
N THR A 163 -2.26 -15.38 6.22
CA THR A 163 -1.54 -16.48 6.89
C THR A 163 -0.07 -16.19 7.17
N ARG A 164 0.47 -15.08 6.69
CA ARG A 164 1.87 -14.72 6.95
C ARG A 164 2.13 -14.57 8.45
N LYS A 165 3.32 -15.01 8.89
CA LYS A 165 3.71 -15.03 10.30
C LYS A 165 3.87 -13.62 10.90
N ILE A 166 4.32 -12.66 10.10
CA ILE A 166 4.61 -11.29 10.55
C ILE A 166 3.59 -10.34 9.96
N SER A 167 2.91 -9.57 10.80
CA SER A 167 1.92 -8.56 10.43
C SER A 167 0.86 -9.09 9.45
N PRO A 168 0.12 -10.16 9.76
CA PRO A 168 -0.92 -10.69 8.87
C PRO A 168 -2.01 -9.64 8.61
N LEU A 169 -2.70 -9.77 7.48
CA LEU A 169 -3.88 -8.98 7.20
C LEU A 169 -4.97 -9.30 8.24
N LYS A 170 -5.25 -8.34 9.10
CA LYS A 170 -6.31 -8.41 10.12
C LYS A 170 -7.06 -7.10 10.18
N LYS A 171 -8.36 -7.17 10.41
CA LYS A 171 -9.16 -6.01 10.76
C LYS A 171 -8.80 -5.56 12.19
N ALA A 172 -8.51 -4.28 12.38
CA ALA A 172 -8.38 -3.70 13.71
C ALA A 172 -9.75 -3.71 14.41
N GLU A 173 -9.78 -3.84 15.73
CA GLU A 173 -11.04 -3.94 16.50
C GLU A 173 -11.92 -2.71 16.32
N ASP A 174 -11.31 -1.53 16.24
CA ASP A 174 -11.95 -0.23 16.07
C ASP A 174 -12.11 0.19 14.59
N ALA A 175 -11.77 -0.68 13.64
CA ALA A 175 -11.92 -0.35 12.23
C ALA A 175 -13.38 -0.40 11.76
N LEU A 176 -13.81 0.66 11.08
CA LEU A 176 -15.05 0.67 10.34
C LEU A 176 -14.90 -0.21 9.09
N VAL A 177 -15.91 -1.04 8.82
CA VAL A 177 -15.94 -1.91 7.65
C VAL A 177 -16.64 -1.21 6.50
N LEU A 178 -16.02 -1.23 5.33
CA LEU A 178 -16.59 -0.74 4.09
C LEU A 178 -16.61 -1.85 3.04
N ASP A 179 -17.79 -2.47 2.84
CA ASP A 179 -17.99 -3.34 1.69
C ASP A 179 -18.20 -2.50 0.42
N THR A 180 -17.28 -2.66 -0.50
CA THR A 180 -17.27 -1.91 -1.76
C THR A 180 -17.80 -2.69 -2.95
N SER A 181 -18.38 -3.87 -2.73
CA SER A 181 -18.82 -4.78 -3.80
C SER A 181 -19.78 -4.11 -4.78
N SER A 182 -20.70 -3.30 -4.30
CA SER A 182 -21.73 -2.63 -5.10
C SER A 182 -21.50 -1.10 -5.24
N LEU A 183 -20.37 -0.59 -4.74
CA LEU A 183 -20.14 0.86 -4.70
C LEU A 183 -19.23 1.34 -5.83
N SER A 184 -19.59 2.50 -6.43
CA SER A 184 -18.67 3.24 -7.28
C SER A 184 -17.51 3.84 -6.46
N ILE A 185 -16.42 4.23 -7.12
CA ILE A 185 -15.28 4.86 -6.46
C ILE A 185 -15.70 6.17 -5.77
N GLU A 186 -16.51 6.97 -6.43
CA GLU A 186 -17.03 8.25 -5.91
C GLU A 186 -17.81 8.03 -4.61
N LYS A 187 -18.66 6.97 -4.58
CA LYS A 187 -19.44 6.66 -3.38
C LYS A 187 -18.59 6.14 -2.24
N GLN A 188 -17.56 5.37 -2.53
CA GLN A 188 -16.58 4.93 -1.54
C GLN A 188 -15.86 6.14 -0.91
N VAL A 189 -15.38 7.07 -1.76
CA VAL A 189 -14.72 8.30 -1.30
C VAL A 189 -15.66 9.15 -0.46
N GLU A 190 -16.92 9.37 -0.89
CA GLU A 190 -17.92 10.12 -0.15
C GLU A 190 -18.15 9.53 1.27
N ILE A 191 -18.28 8.21 1.36
CA ILE A 191 -18.49 7.54 2.66
C ILE A 191 -17.29 7.78 3.57
N ILE A 192 -16.06 7.55 3.06
CA ILE A 192 -14.83 7.73 3.87
C ILE A 192 -14.67 9.20 4.27
N GLN A 193 -14.92 10.16 3.36
CA GLN A 193 -14.88 11.58 3.69
C GLN A 193 -15.86 11.95 4.81
N ASN A 194 -17.08 11.43 4.78
CA ASN A 194 -18.04 11.65 5.84
C ASN A 194 -17.56 11.13 7.20
N TRP A 195 -16.91 9.96 7.23
CA TRP A 195 -16.30 9.44 8.45
C TRP A 195 -15.13 10.31 8.93
N VAL A 196 -14.30 10.80 8.04
CA VAL A 196 -13.23 11.77 8.38
C VAL A 196 -13.84 13.03 8.99
N TYR A 197 -14.85 13.63 8.35
CA TYR A 197 -15.50 14.86 8.87
C TYR A 197 -16.14 14.66 10.25
N GLN A 198 -16.70 13.50 10.51
CA GLN A 198 -17.25 13.17 11.85
C GLN A 198 -16.13 13.13 12.91
N ARG A 199 -14.95 12.62 12.58
CA ARG A 199 -13.80 12.55 13.51
C ARG A 199 -13.18 13.91 13.82
N ILE A 200 -12.98 14.77 12.81
CA ILE A 200 -12.37 16.08 13.01
C ILE A 200 -13.36 17.13 13.58
N SER A 201 -14.64 16.79 13.69
CA SER A 201 -15.68 17.67 14.26
C SER A 201 -15.95 17.37 15.74
N GLN A 202 -15.31 16.35 16.30
CA GLN A 202 -15.35 15.99 17.71
C GLN A 202 -14.21 16.67 18.46
#